data_7538aa81faa045fcfe1b73a20e4349f5
#
_entry.id   7538aa81faa045fcfe1b73a20e4349f5
#
_cell.length_a   1.000
_cell.length_b   1.000
_cell.length_c   1.000
_cell.angle_alpha   90.00
_cell.angle_beta   90.00
_cell.angle_gamma   90.00
#
_symmetry.space_group_name_H-M   'P 1'
#
loop_
_entity.id
_entity.type
_entity.pdbx_description
1 polymer ?
#
loop_
_entity_poly.entity_id
_entity_poly.type
_entity_poly.pdbx_seq_one_letter_code
_entity_poly.pdbx_strand_id
1 'polypeptide(L)'
;ADKRLALFFLAFAVVLVLVWVPLDTGTGLVEKVRRRFVIGDALGPTVAGVVIAIGAAMAWLRPTRSVTLSRNHALWMLCLLGPFIFSLVTMRLAGPIAATWTESGYRPLRATAPWNYIGYLVGGALLIGGLTGLASRRFAARDFVIGFGAALVIALLYDLPFDGLILPPNGDV
;
A
#
# COMPACT_ATOMS: atom_id res chain seq x y z
N ALA A 1 23.40 -15.93 5.76
CA ALA A 1 22.55 -15.45 4.64
C ALA A 1 21.71 -14.26 5.07
N ASP A 2 21.08 -14.29 6.25
CA ASP A 2 20.12 -13.28 6.70
C ASP A 2 20.76 -11.91 6.96
N LYS A 3 21.99 -11.88 7.51
CA LYS A 3 22.70 -10.61 7.71
C LYS A 3 23.06 -9.88 6.40
N ARG A 4 23.40 -10.63 5.36
CA ARG A 4 23.67 -10.06 4.03
C ARG A 4 22.39 -9.47 3.42
N LEU A 5 21.27 -10.18 3.58
CA LEU A 5 19.97 -9.73 3.14
C LEU A 5 19.52 -8.47 3.92
N ALA A 6 19.69 -8.48 5.24
CA ALA A 6 19.39 -7.32 6.07
C ALA A 6 20.25 -6.10 5.68
N LEU A 7 21.55 -6.29 5.43
CA LEU A 7 22.44 -5.24 4.95
C LEU A 7 22.00 -4.71 3.58
N PHE A 8 21.60 -5.61 2.66
CA PHE A 8 21.10 -5.22 1.35
C PHE A 8 19.84 -4.32 1.47
N PHE A 9 18.86 -4.73 2.26
CA PHE A 9 17.65 -3.92 2.44
C PHE A 9 17.91 -2.61 3.20
N LEU A 10 18.85 -2.59 4.12
CA LEU A 10 19.26 -1.37 4.79
C LEU A 10 19.92 -0.40 3.80
N ALA A 11 20.85 -0.89 2.99
CA ALA A 11 21.49 -0.09 1.95
C ALA A 11 20.46 0.39 0.91
N PHE A 12 19.54 -0.48 0.49
CA PHE A 12 18.46 -0.14 -0.42
C PHE A 12 17.57 0.98 0.17
N ALA A 13 17.16 0.88 1.43
CA ALA A 13 16.37 1.91 2.10
C ALA A 13 17.10 3.25 2.18
N VAL A 14 18.40 3.24 2.49
CA VAL A 14 19.23 4.44 2.52
C VAL A 14 19.31 5.09 1.13
N VAL A 15 19.57 4.30 0.08
CA VAL A 15 19.61 4.80 -1.30
C VAL A 15 18.24 5.32 -1.73
N LEU A 16 17.17 4.62 -1.39
CA LEU A 16 15.81 5.03 -1.69
C LEU A 16 15.51 6.40 -1.09
N VAL A 17 15.74 6.58 0.21
CA VAL A 17 15.34 7.79 0.94
C VAL A 17 16.27 8.97 0.66
N LEU A 18 17.59 8.73 0.57
CA LEU A 18 18.57 9.83 0.46
C LEU A 18 18.96 10.17 -0.98
N VAL A 19 18.72 9.28 -1.94
CA VAL A 19 19.11 9.48 -3.34
C VAL A 19 17.90 9.48 -4.25
N TRP A 20 17.16 8.38 -4.29
CA TRP A 20 16.07 8.24 -5.25
C TRP A 20 14.92 9.22 -4.99
N VAL A 21 14.39 9.25 -3.76
CA VAL A 21 13.27 10.14 -3.40
C VAL A 21 13.60 11.61 -3.71
N PRO A 22 14.75 12.19 -3.29
CA PRO A 22 15.06 13.58 -3.62
C PRO A 22 15.27 13.87 -5.12
N LEU A 23 15.65 12.85 -5.91
CA LEU A 23 15.85 13.02 -7.36
C LEU A 23 14.55 12.85 -8.16
N ASP A 24 13.60 12.07 -7.66
CA ASP A 24 12.36 11.71 -8.38
C ASP A 24 11.16 12.58 -7.97
N THR A 25 11.21 13.19 -6.78
CA THR A 25 10.09 13.98 -6.24
C THR A 25 10.31 15.48 -6.42
N GLY A 26 9.30 16.17 -6.96
CA GLY A 26 9.33 17.63 -7.11
C GLY A 26 8.94 18.40 -5.84
N THR A 27 8.25 17.74 -4.90
CA THR A 27 7.80 18.32 -3.63
C THR A 27 8.40 17.56 -2.44
N GLY A 28 8.59 18.26 -1.32
CA GLY A 28 9.12 17.64 -0.09
C GLY A 28 8.13 16.70 0.60
N LEU A 29 8.37 16.41 1.87
CA LEU A 29 7.46 15.57 2.68
C LEU A 29 6.08 16.22 2.86
N VAL A 30 6.05 17.54 3.01
CA VAL A 30 4.83 18.34 3.15
C VAL A 30 5.03 19.64 2.37
N GLU A 31 4.07 19.98 1.54
CA GLU A 31 4.03 21.24 0.79
C GLU A 31 3.00 22.19 1.40
N LYS A 32 3.34 23.48 1.44
CA LYS A 32 2.41 24.52 1.89
C LYS A 32 1.83 25.25 0.67
N VAL A 33 0.60 24.90 0.32
CA VAL A 33 -0.12 25.53 -0.78
C VAL A 33 -1.21 26.47 -0.21
N ARG A 34 -1.11 27.80 -0.46
CA ARG A 34 -2.13 28.80 -0.09
C ARG A 34 -2.66 28.72 1.35
N ARG A 35 -1.82 28.55 2.36
CA ARG A 35 -2.17 28.38 3.79
C ARG A 35 -2.65 26.98 4.20
N ARG A 36 -2.67 25.99 3.31
CA ARG A 36 -2.96 24.58 3.64
C ARG A 36 -1.70 23.74 3.53
N PHE A 37 -1.62 22.71 4.37
CA PHE A 37 -0.59 21.69 4.27
C PHE A 37 -1.12 20.56 3.38
N VAL A 38 -0.36 20.26 2.33
CA VAL A 38 -0.64 19.15 1.41
C VAL A 38 0.47 18.12 1.54
N ILE A 39 0.12 16.86 1.39
CA ILE A 39 1.12 15.78 1.36
C ILE A 39 1.97 15.96 0.12
N GLY A 40 3.29 16.07 0.32
CA GLY A 40 4.23 16.08 -0.79
C GLY A 40 4.51 14.68 -1.33
N ASP A 41 4.96 14.63 -2.57
CA ASP A 41 5.24 13.37 -3.29
C ASP A 41 6.31 12.52 -2.59
N ALA A 42 7.22 13.15 -1.83
CA ALA A 42 8.28 12.46 -1.10
C ALA A 42 7.78 11.70 0.15
N LEU A 43 6.58 11.98 0.69
CA LEU A 43 6.13 11.40 1.95
C LEU A 43 5.97 9.88 1.86
N GLY A 44 5.23 9.39 0.87
CA GLY A 44 4.94 7.96 0.70
C GLY A 44 6.21 7.10 0.58
N PRO A 45 7.08 7.39 -0.41
CA PRO A 45 8.33 6.65 -0.59
C PRO A 45 9.27 6.75 0.62
N THR A 46 9.33 7.92 1.29
CA THR A 46 10.15 8.09 2.49
C THR A 46 9.66 7.22 3.63
N VAL A 47 8.35 7.21 3.92
CA VAL A 47 7.77 6.34 4.95
C VAL A 47 8.02 4.87 4.63
N ALA A 48 7.84 4.46 3.37
CA ALA A 48 8.15 3.10 2.93
C ALA A 48 9.63 2.74 3.17
N GLY A 49 10.55 3.64 2.82
CA GLY A 49 11.98 3.47 3.06
C GLY A 49 12.32 3.33 4.54
N VAL A 50 11.71 4.13 5.40
CA VAL A 50 11.88 4.04 6.87
C VAL A 50 11.38 2.69 7.41
N VAL A 51 10.21 2.22 6.96
CA VAL A 51 9.67 0.92 7.36
C VAL A 51 10.60 -0.23 6.91
N ILE A 52 11.14 -0.16 5.69
CA ILE A 52 12.12 -1.13 5.20
C ILE A 52 13.38 -1.11 6.05
N ALA A 53 13.90 0.08 6.40
CA ALA A 53 15.08 0.23 7.24
C ALA A 53 14.88 -0.38 8.64
N ILE A 54 13.73 -0.11 9.28
CA ILE A 54 13.35 -0.69 10.58
C ILE A 54 13.29 -2.22 10.48
N GLY A 55 12.60 -2.75 9.45
CA GLY A 55 12.51 -4.18 9.21
C GLY A 55 13.89 -4.84 9.01
N ALA A 56 14.75 -4.20 8.24
CA ALA A 56 16.13 -4.64 8.00
C ALA A 56 16.97 -4.63 9.30
N ALA A 57 16.87 -3.56 10.11
CA ALA A 57 17.53 -3.47 11.40
C ALA A 57 17.05 -4.57 12.37
N MET A 58 15.75 -4.81 12.44
CA MET A 58 15.18 -5.90 13.24
C MET A 58 15.68 -7.28 12.77
N ALA A 59 15.76 -7.49 11.46
CA ALA A 59 16.29 -8.73 10.88
C ALA A 59 17.80 -8.91 11.21
N TRP A 60 18.57 -7.82 11.22
CA TRP A 60 19.98 -7.83 11.59
C TRP A 60 20.20 -8.24 13.04
N LEU A 61 19.34 -7.78 13.95
CA LEU A 61 19.44 -8.04 15.39
C LEU A 61 18.99 -9.45 15.79
N ARG A 62 18.26 -10.14 14.92
CA ARG A 62 17.79 -11.51 15.21
C ARG A 62 18.90 -12.54 15.00
N PRO A 63 18.95 -13.60 15.84
CA PRO A 63 19.89 -14.68 15.65
C PRO A 63 19.59 -15.42 14.34
N THR A 64 20.64 -15.63 13.55
CA THR A 64 20.54 -16.24 12.23
C THR A 64 20.29 -17.74 12.37
N ARG A 65 19.09 -18.20 12.02
CA ARG A 65 18.86 -19.61 11.71
C ARG A 65 19.11 -19.82 10.21
N SER A 66 19.96 -20.75 9.86
CA SER A 66 20.17 -21.14 8.46
C SER A 66 18.91 -21.85 7.94
N VAL A 67 18.04 -21.10 7.28
CA VAL A 67 16.90 -21.67 6.58
C VAL A 67 17.32 -21.85 5.12
N THR A 68 17.36 -23.09 4.66
CA THR A 68 17.52 -23.38 3.24
C THR A 68 16.22 -23.05 2.52
N LEU A 69 16.29 -22.22 1.49
CA LEU A 69 15.16 -21.91 0.62
C LEU A 69 14.74 -23.21 -0.10
N SER A 70 13.63 -23.80 0.33
CA SER A 70 13.02 -24.92 -0.37
C SER A 70 12.06 -24.39 -1.45
N ARG A 71 11.78 -25.26 -2.44
CA ARG A 71 10.76 -24.98 -3.48
C ARG A 71 9.41 -24.54 -2.87
N ASN A 72 9.05 -25.12 -1.75
CA ASN A 72 7.81 -24.76 -1.04
C ASN A 72 7.83 -23.34 -0.47
N HIS A 73 8.98 -22.85 0.00
CA HIS A 73 9.12 -21.47 0.43
C HIS A 73 9.00 -20.50 -0.75
N ALA A 74 9.58 -20.83 -1.90
CA ALA A 74 9.45 -20.01 -3.10
C ALA A 74 7.98 -19.95 -3.59
N LEU A 75 7.29 -21.08 -3.61
CA LEU A 75 5.85 -21.11 -3.93
C LEU A 75 5.01 -20.29 -2.94
N TRP A 76 5.32 -20.36 -1.65
CA TRP A 76 4.66 -19.55 -0.64
C TRP A 76 4.87 -18.04 -0.86
N MET A 77 6.08 -17.62 -1.22
CA MET A 77 6.38 -16.23 -1.56
C MET A 77 5.58 -15.77 -2.79
N LEU A 78 5.47 -16.63 -3.80
CA LEU A 78 4.62 -16.34 -4.97
C LEU A 78 3.14 -16.25 -4.61
N CYS A 79 2.64 -17.13 -3.73
CA CYS A 79 1.26 -17.06 -3.24
C CYS A 79 0.98 -15.74 -2.48
N LEU A 80 1.97 -15.17 -1.78
CA LEU A 80 1.81 -13.88 -1.10
C LEU A 80 1.67 -12.71 -2.09
N LEU A 81 2.21 -12.82 -3.31
CA LEU A 81 2.01 -11.79 -4.34
C LEU A 81 0.58 -11.76 -4.89
N GLY A 82 -0.14 -12.88 -4.81
CA GLY A 82 -1.52 -13.00 -5.30
C GLY A 82 -2.46 -11.93 -4.73
N PRO A 83 -2.62 -11.81 -3.40
CA PRO A 83 -3.45 -10.77 -2.78
C PRO A 83 -3.04 -9.35 -3.16
N PHE A 84 -1.73 -9.06 -3.33
CA PHE A 84 -1.28 -7.75 -3.79
C PHE A 84 -1.75 -7.44 -5.20
N ILE A 85 -1.51 -8.35 -6.14
CA ILE A 85 -1.93 -8.17 -7.55
C ILE A 85 -3.44 -8.06 -7.63
N PHE A 86 -4.16 -8.97 -6.96
CA PHE A 86 -5.61 -8.99 -6.98
C PHE A 86 -6.22 -7.73 -6.35
N SER A 87 -5.64 -7.24 -5.25
CA SER A 87 -6.02 -5.98 -4.61
C SER A 87 -5.81 -4.79 -5.54
N LEU A 88 -4.63 -4.67 -6.16
CA LEU A 88 -4.32 -3.56 -7.09
C LEU A 88 -5.26 -3.55 -8.29
N VAL A 89 -5.51 -4.72 -8.90
CA VAL A 89 -6.45 -4.86 -10.01
C VAL A 89 -7.87 -4.46 -9.57
N THR A 90 -8.30 -4.91 -8.39
CA THR A 90 -9.62 -4.57 -7.85
C THR A 90 -9.72 -3.08 -7.52
N MET A 91 -8.70 -2.48 -6.90
CA MET A 91 -8.67 -1.03 -6.65
C MET A 91 -8.86 -0.24 -7.93
N ARG A 92 -8.20 -0.66 -9.02
CA ARG A 92 -8.29 0.03 -10.31
C ARG A 92 -9.62 -0.18 -11.02
N LEU A 93 -10.20 -1.37 -10.94
CA LEU A 93 -11.39 -1.73 -11.72
C LEU A 93 -12.70 -1.51 -10.97
N ALA A 94 -12.73 -1.56 -9.63
CA ALA A 94 -13.97 -1.50 -8.85
C ALA A 94 -14.75 -0.21 -9.07
N GLY A 95 -14.07 0.94 -9.11
CA GLY A 95 -14.70 2.23 -9.38
C GLY A 95 -15.32 2.30 -10.79
N PRO A 96 -14.54 2.05 -11.86
CA PRO A 96 -15.06 1.98 -13.22
C PRO A 96 -16.19 0.98 -13.41
N ILE A 97 -16.11 -0.22 -12.82
CA ILE A 97 -17.17 -1.23 -12.90
C ILE A 97 -18.44 -0.74 -12.19
N ALA A 98 -18.31 -0.19 -10.97
CA ALA A 98 -19.46 0.36 -10.25
C ALA A 98 -20.12 1.51 -11.02
N ALA A 99 -19.33 2.32 -11.72
CA ALA A 99 -19.84 3.44 -12.51
C ALA A 99 -20.49 3.05 -13.84
N THR A 100 -20.38 1.79 -14.28
CA THR A 100 -21.13 1.34 -15.47
C THR A 100 -22.64 1.42 -15.30
N TRP A 101 -23.12 1.47 -14.05
CA TRP A 101 -24.55 1.67 -13.75
C TRP A 101 -24.96 3.14 -13.69
N THR A 102 -24.03 4.06 -13.94
CA THR A 102 -24.30 5.49 -14.03
C THR A 102 -24.10 5.99 -15.44
N GLU A 103 -25.01 6.83 -15.95
CA GLU A 103 -24.96 7.34 -17.33
C GLU A 103 -23.74 8.25 -17.59
N SER A 104 -23.17 8.88 -16.53
CA SER A 104 -22.06 9.82 -16.63
C SER A 104 -20.68 9.18 -16.73
N GLY A 105 -20.57 7.85 -16.57
CA GLY A 105 -19.29 7.15 -16.48
C GLY A 105 -18.50 7.46 -15.20
N TYR A 106 -17.29 6.86 -15.07
CA TYR A 106 -16.49 6.98 -13.83
C TYR A 106 -15.70 8.29 -13.71
N ARG A 107 -15.22 8.83 -14.82
CA ARG A 107 -14.29 9.95 -14.82
C ARG A 107 -14.77 11.20 -14.06
N PRO A 108 -16.02 11.68 -14.20
CA PRO A 108 -16.53 12.80 -13.41
C PRO A 108 -16.81 12.44 -11.95
N LEU A 109 -17.04 11.17 -11.64
CA LEU A 109 -17.42 10.69 -10.31
C LEU A 109 -16.22 10.41 -9.40
N ARG A 110 -15.04 10.15 -9.96
CA ARG A 110 -13.85 9.69 -9.23
C ARG A 110 -13.41 10.57 -8.06
N ALA A 111 -13.74 11.87 -8.10
CA ALA A 111 -13.41 12.82 -7.03
C ALA A 111 -14.56 13.05 -6.05
N THR A 112 -15.68 12.33 -6.20
CA THR A 112 -16.86 12.48 -5.35
C THR A 112 -17.10 11.26 -4.50
N ALA A 113 -17.57 11.46 -3.26
CA ALA A 113 -18.00 10.35 -2.42
C ALA A 113 -19.33 9.76 -2.95
N PRO A 114 -19.52 8.43 -2.91
CA PRO A 114 -18.63 7.39 -2.37
C PRO A 114 -17.63 6.82 -3.39
N TRP A 115 -17.62 7.28 -4.63
CA TRP A 115 -16.90 6.70 -5.76
C TRP A 115 -15.38 6.71 -5.59
N ASN A 116 -14.84 7.76 -4.96
CA ASN A 116 -13.42 7.90 -4.64
C ASN A 116 -12.91 6.84 -3.64
N TYR A 117 -13.81 6.25 -2.82
CA TYR A 117 -13.43 5.27 -1.79
C TYR A 117 -13.61 3.82 -2.24
N ILE A 118 -14.55 3.52 -3.15
CA ILE A 118 -14.97 2.16 -3.47
C ILE A 118 -13.79 1.26 -3.82
N GLY A 119 -12.95 1.68 -4.77
CA GLY A 119 -11.80 0.90 -5.20
C GLY A 119 -10.83 0.62 -4.06
N TYR A 120 -10.49 1.65 -3.30
CA TYR A 120 -9.56 1.56 -2.18
C TYR A 120 -10.07 0.66 -1.05
N LEU A 121 -11.34 0.81 -0.66
CA LEU A 121 -11.93 0.03 0.43
C LEU A 121 -12.05 -1.45 0.05
N VAL A 122 -12.53 -1.76 -1.15
CA VAL A 122 -12.66 -3.14 -1.62
C VAL A 122 -11.30 -3.78 -1.81
N GLY A 123 -10.36 -3.08 -2.46
CA GLY A 123 -9.00 -3.56 -2.66
C GLY A 123 -8.24 -3.74 -1.34
N GLY A 124 -8.38 -2.80 -0.40
CA GLY A 124 -7.81 -2.89 0.94
C GLY A 124 -8.37 -4.06 1.76
N ALA A 125 -9.69 -4.29 1.69
CA ALA A 125 -10.31 -5.45 2.29
C ALA A 125 -9.75 -6.77 1.73
N LEU A 126 -9.60 -6.86 0.41
CA LEU A 126 -9.03 -8.02 -0.26
C LEU A 126 -7.54 -8.23 0.07
N LEU A 127 -6.76 -7.15 0.16
CA LEU A 127 -5.35 -7.23 0.54
C LEU A 127 -5.19 -7.79 1.96
N ILE A 128 -5.81 -7.13 2.93
CA ILE A 128 -5.67 -7.49 4.35
C ILE A 128 -6.32 -8.85 4.62
N GLY A 129 -7.54 -9.06 4.13
CA GLY A 129 -8.26 -10.33 4.27
C GLY A 129 -7.54 -11.48 3.56
N GLY A 130 -7.01 -11.25 2.36
CA GLY A 130 -6.25 -12.23 1.60
C GLY A 130 -4.94 -12.61 2.28
N LEU A 131 -4.15 -11.64 2.75
CA LEU A 131 -2.90 -11.90 3.47
C LEU A 131 -3.16 -12.62 4.80
N THR A 132 -4.20 -12.21 5.56
CA THR A 132 -4.59 -12.84 6.81
C THR A 132 -5.06 -14.28 6.58
N GLY A 133 -5.89 -14.48 5.54
CA GLY A 133 -6.36 -15.81 5.13
C GLY A 133 -5.24 -16.76 4.73
N LEU A 134 -4.25 -16.26 3.96
CA LEU A 134 -3.05 -17.01 3.62
C LEU A 134 -2.19 -17.34 4.84
N ALA A 135 -1.97 -16.37 5.73
CA ALA A 135 -1.16 -16.55 6.93
C ALA A 135 -1.79 -17.58 7.89
N SER A 136 -3.10 -17.51 8.08
CA SER A 136 -3.86 -18.43 8.94
C SER A 136 -4.23 -19.75 8.24
N ARG A 137 -3.98 -19.87 6.94
CA ARG A 137 -4.44 -20.98 6.08
C ARG A 137 -5.96 -21.21 6.14
N ARG A 138 -6.71 -20.16 6.43
CA ARG A 138 -8.19 -20.17 6.50
C ARG A 138 -8.69 -18.83 5.99
N PHE A 139 -9.60 -18.87 5.03
CA PHE A 139 -10.27 -17.66 4.54
C PHE A 139 -11.61 -17.51 5.28
N ALA A 140 -11.68 -16.56 6.20
CA ALA A 140 -12.89 -16.25 6.93
C ALA A 140 -13.44 -14.88 6.51
N ALA A 141 -14.75 -14.75 6.39
CA ALA A 141 -15.39 -13.47 6.05
C ALA A 141 -15.02 -12.36 7.06
N ARG A 142 -14.80 -12.74 8.33
CA ARG A 142 -14.34 -11.82 9.37
C ARG A 142 -13.04 -11.10 9.00
N ASP A 143 -12.08 -11.77 8.34
CA ASP A 143 -10.79 -11.19 8.00
C ASP A 143 -10.94 -10.10 6.93
N PHE A 144 -11.87 -10.29 6.00
CA PHE A 144 -12.22 -9.27 5.00
C PHE A 144 -12.97 -8.09 5.62
N VAL A 145 -13.84 -8.31 6.60
CA VAL A 145 -14.51 -7.24 7.34
C VAL A 145 -13.50 -6.42 8.14
N ILE A 146 -12.56 -7.07 8.81
CA ILE A 146 -11.46 -6.39 9.52
C ILE A 146 -10.61 -5.60 8.52
N GLY A 147 -10.29 -6.19 7.37
CA GLY A 147 -9.56 -5.52 6.30
C GLY A 147 -10.28 -4.29 5.76
N PHE A 148 -11.58 -4.38 5.55
CA PHE A 148 -12.42 -3.25 5.16
C PHE A 148 -12.40 -2.14 6.21
N GLY A 149 -12.58 -2.48 7.50
CA GLY A 149 -12.50 -1.53 8.60
C GLY A 149 -11.15 -0.84 8.70
N ALA A 150 -10.05 -1.59 8.54
CA ALA A 150 -8.70 -1.03 8.53
C ALA A 150 -8.47 -0.07 7.34
N ALA A 151 -8.91 -0.47 6.15
CA ALA A 151 -8.84 0.39 4.96
C ALA A 151 -9.67 1.67 5.13
N LEU A 152 -10.86 1.56 5.73
CA LEU A 152 -11.70 2.72 6.04
C LEU A 152 -11.04 3.66 7.04
N VAL A 153 -10.44 3.14 8.11
CA VAL A 153 -9.71 3.96 9.09
C VAL A 153 -8.55 4.69 8.42
N ILE A 154 -7.78 4.01 7.57
CA ILE A 154 -6.68 4.65 6.83
C ILE A 154 -7.22 5.73 5.89
N ALA A 155 -8.28 5.44 5.13
CA ALA A 155 -8.90 6.41 4.24
C ALA A 155 -9.35 7.67 4.99
N LEU A 156 -10.02 7.52 6.14
CA LEU A 156 -10.46 8.64 6.96
C LEU A 156 -9.29 9.41 7.58
N LEU A 157 -8.24 8.73 8.03
CA LEU A 157 -7.04 9.38 8.56
C LEU A 157 -6.33 10.26 7.52
N TYR A 158 -6.41 9.88 6.24
CA TYR A 158 -5.87 10.70 5.16
C TYR A 158 -6.82 11.79 4.70
N ASP A 159 -8.11 11.52 4.61
CA ASP A 159 -9.12 12.44 4.08
C ASP A 159 -9.45 13.60 5.05
N LEU A 160 -9.51 13.31 6.37
CA LEU A 160 -9.87 14.31 7.38
C LEU A 160 -8.87 15.47 7.50
N PRO A 161 -7.53 15.24 7.52
CA PRO A 161 -6.57 16.34 7.63
C PRO A 161 -6.19 16.98 6.29
N PHE A 162 -6.48 16.33 5.15
CA PHE A 162 -6.02 16.78 3.84
C PHE A 162 -7.19 16.92 2.86
N ASP A 163 -7.55 18.14 2.54
CA ASP A 163 -8.59 18.42 1.55
C ASP A 163 -8.16 18.02 0.13
N GLY A 164 -9.01 17.30 -0.57
CA GLY A 164 -8.85 16.98 -2.00
C GLY A 164 -7.88 15.86 -2.29
N LEU A 165 -7.56 15.00 -1.32
CA LEU A 165 -6.75 13.82 -1.53
C LEU A 165 -7.54 12.78 -2.35
N ILE A 166 -6.98 12.41 -3.49
CA ILE A 166 -7.52 11.32 -4.31
C ILE A 166 -6.81 10.03 -3.90
N LEU A 167 -7.57 9.09 -3.33
CA LEU A 167 -7.02 7.81 -2.90
C LEU A 167 -6.58 6.96 -4.11
N PRO A 168 -5.43 6.25 -3.99
CA PRO A 168 -4.97 5.35 -5.05
C PRO A 168 -6.01 4.28 -5.41
N PRO A 169 -6.10 3.87 -6.67
CA PRO A 169 -5.33 4.36 -7.84
C PRO A 169 -6.09 5.41 -8.67
N ASN A 170 -7.04 6.12 -8.09
CA ASN A 170 -7.94 7.03 -8.82
C ASN A 170 -7.25 8.26 -9.41
N GLY A 171 -6.02 8.57 -9.00
CA GLY A 171 -5.28 9.73 -9.49
C GLY A 171 -4.92 9.68 -10.98
N ASP A 172 -4.72 8.47 -11.52
CA ASP A 172 -4.10 8.26 -12.84
C ASP A 172 -5.09 7.81 -13.94
N VAL A 173 -6.39 7.99 -13.75
CA VAL A 173 -7.42 7.52 -14.70
C VAL A 173 -8.11 8.68 -15.42
#